data_f48ee1ba894bc00963d4ed33c4e7b46a
#
_entry.id   f48ee1ba894bc00963d4ed33c4e7b46a
#
_cell.length_a   1.000
_cell.length_b   1.000
_cell.length_c   1.000
_cell.angle_alpha   90.00
_cell.angle_beta   90.00
_cell.angle_gamma   90.00
#
_symmetry.space_group_name_H-M   'P 1'
#
loop_
_entity.id
_entity.type
_entity.pdbx_description
1 polymer ?
#
loop_
_entity_poly.entity_id
_entity_poly.type
_entity_poly.pdbx_seq_one_letter_code
_entity_poly.pdbx_strand_id
1 'polypeptide(L)'
;MHILVATDADHVLHDITAALGGPEVSFTVCRNGRDVSDVVEKRMPDLVVLDLQIGSMGGMAVTMALRLDESAGTLPRVKVLMLLDRQADIHLAKRCAADGYLVKPLNPLSLKRAARAILEAP
;
A
#
# COMPACT_ATOMS: atom_id res chain seq x y z
N MET A 1 -10.36 -0.47 11.83
CA MET A 1 -9.70 -0.47 10.51
C MET A 1 -8.26 -0.92 10.65
N HIS A 2 -7.82 -1.78 9.76
CA HIS A 2 -6.45 -2.28 9.76
C HIS A 2 -5.72 -1.89 8.48
N ILE A 3 -4.56 -1.26 8.62
CA ILE A 3 -3.74 -0.79 7.50
C ILE A 3 -2.37 -1.47 7.56
N LEU A 4 -1.96 -2.09 6.45
CA LEU A 4 -0.61 -2.61 6.30
C LEU A 4 0.23 -1.54 5.61
N VAL A 5 1.36 -1.16 6.23
CA VAL A 5 2.30 -0.21 5.65
C VAL A 5 3.57 -0.95 5.27
N ALA A 6 3.88 -0.95 3.99
CA ALA A 6 5.06 -1.63 3.45
C ALA A 6 6.06 -0.59 2.95
N THR A 7 7.07 -0.31 3.75
CA THR A 7 8.15 0.62 3.45
C THR A 7 9.37 0.30 4.31
N ASP A 8 10.55 0.53 3.79
CA ASP A 8 11.80 0.45 4.56
C ASP A 8 12.33 1.82 4.99
N ALA A 9 11.60 2.90 4.68
CA ALA A 9 11.97 4.27 5.02
C ALA A 9 11.19 4.74 6.26
N ASP A 10 11.88 5.02 7.35
CA ASP A 10 11.27 5.44 8.60
C ASP A 10 10.45 6.73 8.46
N HIS A 11 10.93 7.69 7.68
CA HIS A 11 10.21 8.95 7.48
C HIS A 11 8.88 8.74 6.72
N VAL A 12 8.84 7.80 5.79
CA VAL A 12 7.61 7.46 5.07
C VAL A 12 6.62 6.80 6.02
N LEU A 13 7.07 5.84 6.81
CA LEU A 13 6.25 5.20 7.83
C LEU A 13 5.66 6.22 8.79
N HIS A 14 6.49 7.15 9.28
CA HIS A 14 6.05 8.21 10.19
C HIS A 14 4.96 9.08 9.56
N ASP A 15 5.16 9.50 8.31
CA ASP A 15 4.18 10.33 7.60
C ASP A 15 2.83 9.62 7.46
N ILE A 16 2.86 8.33 7.13
CA ILE A 16 1.64 7.55 6.94
C ILE A 16 0.90 7.35 8.27
N THR A 17 1.61 6.92 9.30
CA THR A 17 0.97 6.66 10.60
C THR A 17 0.45 7.94 11.24
N ALA A 18 1.15 9.06 11.06
CA ALA A 18 0.70 10.36 11.54
C ALA A 18 -0.57 10.82 10.82
N ALA A 19 -0.66 10.61 9.50
CA ALA A 19 -1.80 11.07 8.71
C ALA A 19 -3.02 10.16 8.87
N LEU A 20 -2.84 8.84 8.89
CA LEU A 20 -3.93 7.86 8.84
C LEU A 20 -4.26 7.25 10.20
N GLY A 21 -3.44 7.48 11.22
CA GLY A 21 -3.67 6.94 12.56
C GLY A 21 -4.89 7.54 13.24
N GLY A 22 -5.41 6.80 14.20
CA GLY A 22 -6.56 7.21 14.99
C GLY A 22 -6.93 6.10 15.98
N PRO A 23 -7.92 6.37 16.87
CA PRO A 23 -8.25 5.42 17.94
C PRO A 23 -8.79 4.08 17.42
N GLU A 24 -9.34 4.06 16.21
CA GLU A 24 -9.90 2.84 15.62
C GLU A 24 -9.05 2.28 14.49
N VAL A 25 -7.80 2.74 14.37
CA VAL A 25 -6.88 2.32 13.30
C VAL A 25 -5.73 1.55 13.91
N SER A 26 -5.46 0.36 13.38
CA SER A 26 -4.27 -0.42 13.72
C SER A 26 -3.39 -0.57 12.48
N PHE A 27 -2.08 -0.68 12.72
CA PHE A 27 -1.10 -0.82 11.64
C PHE A 27 -0.30 -2.11 11.79
N THR A 28 0.01 -2.73 10.66
CA THR A 28 1.07 -3.73 10.56
C THR A 28 2.14 -3.16 9.63
N VAL A 29 3.40 -3.33 9.97
CA VAL A 29 4.52 -2.79 9.20
C VAL A 29 5.33 -3.91 8.58
N CYS A 30 5.55 -3.83 7.26
CA CYS A 30 6.50 -4.69 6.54
C CYS A 30 7.67 -3.82 6.07
N ARG A 31 8.88 -4.25 6.39
CA ARG A 31 10.11 -3.53 6.03
C ARG A 31 10.73 -4.02 4.73
N ASN A 32 10.23 -5.12 4.19
CA ASN A 32 10.66 -5.61 2.89
C ASN A 32 9.47 -6.16 2.11
N GLY A 33 9.57 -6.09 0.78
CA GLY A 33 8.45 -6.45 -0.09
C GLY A 33 8.10 -7.93 -0.08
N ARG A 34 9.09 -8.80 0.18
CA ARG A 34 8.87 -10.24 0.17
C ARG A 34 7.91 -10.73 1.24
N ASP A 35 7.81 -9.99 2.36
CA ASP A 35 6.96 -10.40 3.47
C ASP A 35 5.50 -10.02 3.28
N VAL A 36 5.19 -9.12 2.35
CA VAL A 36 3.85 -8.54 2.23
C VAL A 36 2.78 -9.58 1.96
N SER A 37 2.98 -10.46 1.01
CA SER A 37 1.97 -11.48 0.66
C SER A 37 1.62 -12.39 1.83
N ASP A 38 2.62 -12.85 2.58
CA ASP A 38 2.40 -13.69 3.75
C ASP A 38 1.66 -12.96 4.86
N VAL A 39 2.01 -11.70 5.10
CA VAL A 39 1.36 -10.88 6.13
C VAL A 39 -0.09 -10.60 5.76
N VAL A 40 -0.37 -10.29 4.50
CA VAL A 40 -1.73 -10.10 3.98
C VAL A 40 -2.56 -11.37 4.19
N GLU A 41 -2.00 -12.52 3.87
CA GLU A 41 -2.69 -13.81 4.02
C GLU A 41 -3.03 -14.11 5.49
N LYS A 42 -2.11 -13.82 6.41
CA LYS A 42 -2.32 -14.05 7.84
C LYS A 42 -3.35 -13.11 8.46
N ARG A 43 -3.36 -11.87 8.04
CA ARG A 43 -4.30 -10.86 8.53
C ARG A 43 -4.63 -9.90 7.39
N MET A 44 -5.78 -10.11 6.76
CA MET A 44 -6.23 -9.29 5.64
C MET A 44 -6.44 -7.84 6.08
N PRO A 45 -5.68 -6.87 5.52
CA PRO A 45 -5.87 -5.47 5.84
C PRO A 45 -7.02 -4.87 5.03
N ASP A 46 -7.56 -3.76 5.52
CA ASP A 46 -8.52 -2.96 4.75
C ASP A 46 -7.82 -2.17 3.64
N LEU A 47 -6.56 -1.82 3.87
CA LEU A 47 -5.74 -1.07 2.92
C LEU A 47 -4.26 -1.46 3.07
N VAL A 48 -3.58 -1.62 1.94
CA VAL A 48 -2.13 -1.73 1.87
C VAL A 48 -1.58 -0.41 1.33
N VAL A 49 -0.73 0.26 2.11
CA VAL A 49 0.03 1.42 1.65
C VAL A 49 1.43 0.94 1.34
N LEU A 50 1.80 0.99 0.06
CA LEU A 50 2.95 0.26 -0.46
C LEU A 50 3.93 1.21 -1.15
N ASP A 51 5.14 1.28 -0.61
CA ASP A 51 6.22 2.08 -1.20
C ASP A 51 6.79 1.38 -2.44
N LEU A 52 6.78 2.06 -3.59
CA LEU A 52 7.31 1.51 -4.84
C LEU A 52 8.77 1.08 -4.69
N GLN A 53 9.56 1.83 -3.91
CA GLN A 53 11.00 1.60 -3.72
C GLN A 53 11.33 0.67 -2.55
N ILE A 54 10.34 -0.01 -1.99
CA ILE A 54 10.64 -0.95 -0.91
C ILE A 54 11.64 -2.02 -1.36
N GLY A 55 12.61 -2.31 -0.50
CA GLY A 55 13.68 -3.26 -0.82
C GLY A 55 13.23 -4.71 -0.83
N SER A 56 14.09 -5.56 -1.32
CA SER A 56 13.92 -7.01 -1.43
C SER A 56 13.01 -7.42 -2.58
N MET A 57 11.78 -6.92 -2.62
CA MET A 57 10.83 -7.09 -3.71
C MET A 57 10.08 -5.77 -3.86
N GLY A 58 10.27 -5.10 -4.98
CA GLY A 58 9.71 -3.77 -5.22
C GLY A 58 8.19 -3.72 -5.21
N GLY A 59 7.63 -2.54 -4.97
CA GLY A 59 6.19 -2.35 -4.82
C GLY A 59 5.37 -2.80 -6.02
N MET A 60 5.88 -2.62 -7.24
CA MET A 60 5.19 -3.10 -8.45
C MET A 60 5.07 -4.62 -8.44
N ALA A 61 6.16 -5.32 -8.14
CA ALA A 61 6.17 -6.78 -8.10
C ALA A 61 5.27 -7.32 -6.98
N VAL A 62 5.28 -6.67 -5.82
CA VAL A 62 4.39 -7.02 -4.70
C VAL A 62 2.92 -6.89 -5.12
N THR A 63 2.55 -5.78 -5.75
CA THR A 63 1.17 -5.56 -6.20
C THR A 63 0.76 -6.61 -7.23
N MET A 64 1.65 -6.91 -8.19
CA MET A 64 1.38 -7.94 -9.20
C MET A 64 1.18 -9.31 -8.55
N ALA A 65 1.97 -9.66 -7.54
CA ALA A 65 1.82 -10.91 -6.81
C ALA A 65 0.46 -10.98 -6.09
N LEU A 66 0.04 -9.88 -5.44
CA LEU A 66 -1.29 -9.82 -4.80
C LEU A 66 -2.41 -10.00 -5.82
N ARG A 67 -2.33 -9.35 -6.98
CA ARG A 67 -3.33 -9.48 -8.05
C ARG A 67 -3.39 -10.91 -8.59
N LEU A 68 -2.24 -11.56 -8.70
CA LEU A 68 -2.18 -12.96 -9.14
C LEU A 68 -2.87 -13.88 -8.13
N ASP A 69 -2.62 -13.67 -6.84
CA ASP A 69 -3.26 -14.47 -5.77
C ASP A 69 -4.78 -14.25 -5.74
N GLU A 70 -5.24 -13.04 -5.99
CA GLU A 70 -6.68 -12.74 -6.13
C GLU A 70 -7.27 -13.51 -7.31
N SER A 71 -6.59 -13.51 -8.45
CA SER A 71 -7.05 -14.23 -9.65
C SER A 71 -7.07 -15.75 -9.44
N ALA A 72 -6.15 -16.26 -8.65
CA ALA A 72 -6.08 -17.69 -8.34
C ALA A 72 -7.10 -18.09 -7.26
N GLY A 73 -7.78 -17.15 -6.64
CA GLY A 73 -8.76 -17.41 -5.60
C GLY A 73 -8.18 -17.64 -4.22
N THR A 74 -6.87 -17.39 -4.01
CA THR A 74 -6.23 -17.59 -2.72
C THR A 74 -6.37 -16.40 -1.79
N LEU A 75 -6.69 -15.20 -2.33
CA LEU A 75 -6.93 -13.99 -1.55
C LEU A 75 -8.21 -13.30 -2.04
N PRO A 76 -8.96 -12.63 -1.14
CA PRO A 76 -9.98 -11.67 -1.57
C PRO A 76 -9.30 -10.42 -2.15
N ARG A 77 -10.08 -9.52 -2.72
CA ARG A 77 -9.57 -8.27 -3.30
C ARG A 77 -8.83 -7.44 -2.25
N VAL A 78 -7.58 -7.12 -2.52
CA VAL A 78 -6.72 -6.30 -1.67
C VAL A 78 -6.67 -4.88 -2.24
N LYS A 79 -7.00 -3.89 -1.43
CA LYS A 79 -6.91 -2.48 -1.83
C LYS A 79 -5.50 -1.97 -1.60
N VAL A 80 -4.91 -1.37 -2.64
CA VAL A 80 -3.50 -0.94 -2.63
C VAL A 80 -3.39 0.53 -3.00
N LEU A 81 -2.78 1.32 -2.12
CA LEU A 81 -2.32 2.69 -2.39
C LEU A 81 -0.81 2.64 -2.57
N MET A 82 -0.32 2.96 -3.77
CA MET A 82 1.10 2.93 -4.08
C MET A 82 1.72 4.30 -3.93
N LEU A 83 2.88 4.37 -3.27
CA LEU A 83 3.65 5.59 -3.09
C LEU A 83 4.78 5.63 -4.10
N LEU A 84 4.83 6.68 -4.91
CA LEU A 84 5.77 6.83 -6.01
C LEU A 84 6.80 7.91 -5.70
N ASP A 85 8.01 7.78 -6.22
CA ASP A 85 9.06 8.80 -6.06
C ASP A 85 8.97 9.89 -7.11
N ARG A 86 8.43 9.58 -8.31
CA ARG A 86 8.41 10.49 -9.44
C ARG A 86 7.08 10.40 -10.18
N GLN A 87 6.70 11.52 -10.82
CA GLN A 87 5.54 11.54 -11.73
C GLN A 87 5.69 10.51 -12.86
N ALA A 88 6.91 10.30 -13.33
CA ALA A 88 7.19 9.33 -14.39
C ALA A 88 6.82 7.89 -14.01
N ASP A 89 6.70 7.60 -12.70
CA ASP A 89 6.37 6.25 -12.22
C ASP A 89 4.86 5.96 -12.21
N ILE A 90 4.02 6.93 -12.52
CA ILE A 90 2.55 6.75 -12.51
C ILE A 90 2.11 5.58 -13.37
N HIS A 91 2.72 5.40 -14.54
CA HIS A 91 2.39 4.29 -15.43
C HIS A 91 2.65 2.91 -14.79
N LEU A 92 3.62 2.81 -13.87
CA LEU A 92 3.91 1.57 -13.16
C LEU A 92 2.75 1.19 -12.22
N ALA A 93 2.22 2.18 -11.49
CA ALA A 93 1.08 1.95 -10.60
C ALA A 93 -0.14 1.49 -11.40
N LYS A 94 -0.37 2.09 -12.56
CA LYS A 94 -1.49 1.72 -13.44
C LYS A 94 -1.30 0.32 -14.02
N ARG A 95 -0.08 -0.03 -14.46
CA ARG A 95 0.21 -1.34 -15.05
C ARG A 95 0.02 -2.49 -14.08
N CYS A 96 0.34 -2.30 -12.81
CA CYS A 96 0.17 -3.35 -11.80
C CYS A 96 -1.21 -3.33 -11.14
N ALA A 97 -2.11 -2.46 -11.62
CA ALA A 97 -3.48 -2.33 -11.13
C ALA A 97 -3.57 -1.97 -9.64
N ALA A 98 -2.74 -1.01 -9.20
CA ALA A 98 -2.92 -0.39 -7.90
C ALA A 98 -4.25 0.38 -7.89
N ASP A 99 -4.90 0.44 -6.73
CA ASP A 99 -6.19 1.14 -6.60
C ASP A 99 -6.04 2.66 -6.60
N GLY A 100 -4.86 3.14 -6.22
CA GLY A 100 -4.53 4.55 -6.27
C GLY A 100 -3.03 4.75 -6.10
N TYR A 101 -2.57 5.98 -6.25
CA TYR A 101 -1.17 6.33 -6.08
C TYR A 101 -1.02 7.75 -5.57
N LEU A 102 0.12 8.02 -4.94
CA LEU A 102 0.57 9.36 -4.57
C LEU A 102 2.05 9.48 -4.90
N VAL A 103 2.46 10.67 -5.35
CA VAL A 103 3.86 10.97 -5.61
C VAL A 103 4.43 11.70 -4.40
N LYS A 104 5.57 11.23 -3.89
CA LYS A 104 6.28 11.87 -2.77
C LYS A 104 6.76 13.27 -3.16
N PRO A 105 6.88 14.23 -2.24
CA PRO A 105 6.70 14.09 -0.80
C PRO A 105 5.24 13.95 -0.38
N LEU A 106 5.00 13.23 0.71
CA LEU A 106 3.65 12.92 1.17
C LEU A 106 3.04 14.10 1.95
N ASN A 107 1.82 14.45 1.60
CA ASN A 107 1.05 15.48 2.27
C ASN A 107 -0.06 14.78 3.08
N PRO A 108 -0.25 15.12 4.38
CA PRO A 108 -1.26 14.44 5.20
C PRO A 108 -2.66 14.49 4.62
N LEU A 109 -3.06 15.64 4.06
CA LEU A 109 -4.39 15.78 3.48
C LEU A 109 -4.55 14.92 2.23
N SER A 110 -3.54 14.89 1.36
CA SER A 110 -3.55 14.07 0.15
C SER A 110 -3.58 12.57 0.51
N LEU A 111 -2.84 12.15 1.55
CA LEU A 111 -2.88 10.78 2.05
C LEU A 111 -4.27 10.40 2.51
N LYS A 112 -4.92 11.25 3.34
CA LYS A 112 -6.27 11.00 3.83
C LYS A 112 -7.27 10.89 2.69
N ARG A 113 -7.20 11.79 1.71
CA ARG A 113 -8.10 11.79 0.56
C ARG A 113 -7.93 10.56 -0.31
N ALA A 114 -6.69 10.19 -0.60
CA ALA A 114 -6.41 9.02 -1.42
C ALA A 114 -6.86 7.73 -0.73
N ALA A 115 -6.56 7.58 0.55
CA ALA A 115 -6.98 6.42 1.32
C ALA A 115 -8.50 6.31 1.38
N ARG A 116 -9.18 7.43 1.65
CA ARG A 116 -10.66 7.45 1.70
C ARG A 116 -11.27 7.07 0.36
N ALA A 117 -10.77 7.63 -0.74
CA ALA A 117 -11.27 7.32 -2.07
C ALA A 117 -11.17 5.83 -2.39
N ILE A 118 -10.06 5.21 -2.01
CA ILE A 118 -9.85 3.77 -2.23
C ILE A 118 -10.78 2.94 -1.34
N LEU A 119 -10.88 3.31 -0.05
CA LEU A 119 -11.68 2.56 0.93
C LEU A 119 -13.18 2.64 0.64
N GLU A 120 -13.66 3.75 0.11
CA GLU A 120 -15.07 3.96 -0.21
C GLU A 120 -15.45 3.43 -1.60
N ALA A 121 -14.48 3.09 -2.44
CA ALA A 121 -14.74 2.53 -3.75
C ALA A 121 -15.32 1.11 -3.65
N PRO A 122 -16.28 0.75 -4.54
CA PRO A 122 -16.86 -0.59 -4.53
C PRO A 122 -15.87 -1.69 -4.93
#